data_b567c838951b0bdebdde73d3a98b57d6
#
_entry.id   b567c838951b0bdebdde73d3a98b57d6
#
_cell.length_a   1.000
_cell.length_b   1.000
_cell.length_c   1.000
_cell.angle_alpha   90.00
_cell.angle_beta   90.00
_cell.angle_gamma   90.00
#
_symmetry.space_group_name_H-M   'P 1'
#
loop_
_entity.id
_entity.type
_entity.pdbx_description
1 polymer ?
#
loop_
_entity_poly.entity_id
_entity_poly.type
_entity_poly.pdbx_seq_one_letter_code
_entity_poly.pdbx_strand_id
1 'polypeptide(L)'
;MEMPLTVKAAFVEWGERLFYPGNRIVRGNHTPRLTALSFNQRAAAVRARLEATVLRRAPQVMVKVTGGGRGMGAIAAHFRYIAKAGRLPFEDDRGVVREGKEALRALTEQWRYGGSEIGETSTRREAFNVILSMPRGTDPLIVQRAAREFAKKAFAEHRYVMVLHDHQANPHVHLSVRAESKDGKRLNPRKADLQRWREIFAEKLRDWGIDAEATRQASRGEVRNYEPLWRTRARKEDRLILPSREIKSGVATANSRTNALVAWIKIAQALDASNQSEDRQLAREVVRYIRQAPVGVERVKRVEKERQRELPGIARPSPAVARPSPVPTKVDLERDIER
;
A
#
# COMPACT_ATOMS: atom_id res chain seq x y z
N MET A 1 -4.87 -32.87 3.79
CA MET A 1 -5.43 -32.98 5.16
C MET A 1 -6.61 -32.05 5.29
N GLU A 2 -7.75 -32.50 5.84
CA GLU A 2 -8.96 -31.69 5.91
C GLU A 2 -8.94 -30.79 7.15
N MET A 3 -9.20 -29.48 7.00
CA MET A 3 -9.26 -28.52 8.12
C MET A 3 -10.45 -28.83 9.04
N PRO A 4 -10.29 -28.73 10.38
CA PRO A 4 -11.41 -28.83 11.32
C PRO A 4 -12.51 -27.81 11.03
N LEU A 5 -13.76 -28.17 11.31
CA LEU A 5 -14.92 -27.30 11.05
C LEU A 5 -14.82 -25.97 11.79
N THR A 6 -14.30 -25.96 13.01
CA THR A 6 -14.08 -24.75 13.83
C THR A 6 -13.07 -23.78 13.19
N VAL A 7 -11.99 -24.30 12.62
CA VAL A 7 -10.98 -23.49 11.90
C VAL A 7 -11.58 -22.93 10.61
N LYS A 8 -12.32 -23.75 9.83
CA LYS A 8 -13.01 -23.29 8.63
C LYS A 8 -14.02 -22.18 8.95
N ALA A 9 -14.79 -22.33 10.04
CA ALA A 9 -15.75 -21.31 10.47
C ALA A 9 -15.05 -19.99 10.85
N ALA A 10 -13.95 -20.05 11.59
CA ALA A 10 -13.17 -18.86 11.95
C ALA A 10 -12.58 -18.18 10.71
N PHE A 11 -12.11 -18.94 9.72
CA PHE A 11 -11.62 -18.38 8.48
C PHE A 11 -12.73 -17.68 7.68
N VAL A 12 -13.90 -18.30 7.56
CA VAL A 12 -15.02 -17.67 6.84
C VAL A 12 -15.55 -16.46 7.60
N GLU A 13 -15.68 -16.51 8.91
CA GLU A 13 -16.21 -15.40 9.69
C GLU A 13 -15.21 -14.23 9.83
N TRP A 14 -14.00 -14.53 10.28
CA TRP A 14 -13.00 -13.50 10.64
C TRP A 14 -11.98 -13.25 9.53
N GLY A 15 -11.57 -14.30 8.81
CA GLY A 15 -10.62 -14.19 7.72
C GLY A 15 -11.20 -13.45 6.53
N GLU A 16 -12.46 -13.63 6.18
CA GLU A 16 -13.08 -12.82 5.13
C GLU A 16 -13.19 -11.34 5.52
N ARG A 17 -13.53 -11.04 6.76
CA ARG A 17 -13.53 -9.65 7.24
C ARG A 17 -12.14 -9.02 7.16
N LEU A 18 -11.11 -9.81 7.38
CA LEU A 18 -9.72 -9.38 7.35
C LEU A 18 -9.22 -9.17 5.92
N PHE A 19 -9.38 -10.15 5.05
CA PHE A 19 -8.77 -10.19 3.72
C PHE A 19 -9.72 -9.78 2.59
N TYR A 20 -11.03 -10.00 2.75
CA TYR A 20 -12.06 -9.74 1.75
C TYR A 20 -13.19 -8.85 2.29
N PRO A 21 -12.89 -7.71 2.92
CA PRO A 21 -13.95 -6.89 3.48
C PRO A 21 -14.88 -6.38 2.38
N GLY A 22 -16.17 -6.54 2.60
CA GLY A 22 -17.23 -6.10 1.70
C GLY A 22 -17.19 -4.60 1.39
N ASN A 23 -17.91 -4.19 0.37
CA ASN A 23 -18.00 -2.79 -0.03
C ASN A 23 -18.85 -2.01 0.99
N ARG A 24 -18.24 -1.07 1.73
CA ARG A 24 -18.92 -0.24 2.75
C ARG A 24 -19.91 0.80 2.21
N ILE A 25 -20.02 0.92 0.89
CA ILE A 25 -20.82 1.98 0.24
C ILE A 25 -22.30 1.58 0.16
N VAL A 26 -22.63 0.30 0.25
CA VAL A 26 -24.01 -0.19 0.27
C VAL A 26 -24.48 -0.22 1.73
N ARG A 27 -25.45 0.64 2.08
CA ARG A 27 -26.19 0.52 3.34
C ARG A 27 -26.96 -0.80 3.31
N GLY A 28 -26.51 -1.78 4.08
CA GLY A 28 -27.08 -3.12 4.14
C GLY A 28 -26.01 -4.17 4.44
N ASN A 29 -26.42 -5.42 4.61
CA ASN A 29 -25.55 -6.54 4.91
C ASN A 29 -24.34 -6.58 3.98
N HIS A 30 -23.15 -6.67 4.56
CA HIS A 30 -21.92 -6.85 3.80
C HIS A 30 -21.99 -8.14 2.99
N THR A 31 -22.15 -8.03 1.68
CA THR A 31 -22.04 -9.20 0.80
C THR A 31 -20.57 -9.64 0.83
N PRO A 32 -20.27 -10.84 1.33
CA PRO A 32 -18.91 -11.37 1.30
C PRO A 32 -18.42 -11.43 -0.15
N ARG A 33 -17.17 -11.03 -0.42
CA ARG A 33 -16.61 -11.03 -1.79
C ARG A 33 -16.41 -12.44 -2.36
N LEU A 34 -16.54 -13.47 -1.53
CA LEU A 34 -16.39 -14.87 -1.91
C LEU A 34 -17.75 -15.60 -1.98
N THR A 35 -18.87 -14.89 -2.09
CA THR A 35 -20.22 -15.49 -2.07
C THR A 35 -20.46 -16.55 -3.15
N ALA A 36 -19.78 -16.47 -4.29
CA ALA A 36 -19.87 -17.47 -5.35
C ALA A 36 -19.15 -18.79 -5.03
N LEU A 37 -18.34 -18.83 -3.97
CA LEU A 37 -17.57 -20.00 -3.57
C LEU A 37 -18.29 -20.77 -2.47
N SER A 38 -18.11 -22.11 -2.44
CA SER A 38 -18.57 -22.94 -1.35
C SER A 38 -17.87 -22.59 -0.03
N PHE A 39 -18.44 -23.01 1.10
CA PHE A 39 -17.84 -22.77 2.42
C PHE A 39 -16.38 -23.27 2.51
N ASN A 40 -16.11 -24.48 1.99
CA ASN A 40 -14.76 -25.03 1.99
C ASN A 40 -13.80 -24.24 1.10
N GLN A 41 -14.23 -23.83 -0.08
CA GLN A 41 -13.42 -22.99 -0.99
C GLN A 41 -13.12 -21.61 -0.37
N ARG A 42 -14.08 -21.02 0.32
CA ARG A 42 -13.90 -19.75 1.05
C ARG A 42 -12.86 -19.90 2.16
N ALA A 43 -12.96 -20.94 2.97
CA ALA A 43 -11.98 -21.23 4.03
C ALA A 43 -10.58 -21.46 3.45
N ALA A 44 -10.47 -22.23 2.35
CA ALA A 44 -9.20 -22.48 1.67
C ALA A 44 -8.58 -21.20 1.10
N ALA A 45 -9.36 -20.32 0.48
CA ALA A 45 -8.89 -19.05 -0.03
C ALA A 45 -8.36 -18.13 1.07
N VAL A 46 -9.02 -18.11 2.23
CA VAL A 46 -8.56 -17.36 3.41
C VAL A 46 -7.25 -17.95 3.95
N ARG A 47 -7.16 -19.30 4.08
CA ARG A 47 -5.94 -19.97 4.54
C ARG A 47 -4.75 -19.65 3.64
N ALA A 48 -4.90 -19.80 2.33
CA ALA A 48 -3.85 -19.51 1.37
C ALA A 48 -3.32 -18.06 1.48
N ARG A 49 -4.22 -17.09 1.65
CA ARG A 49 -3.85 -15.68 1.83
C ARG A 49 -3.21 -15.40 3.19
N LEU A 50 -3.66 -16.08 4.23
CA LEU A 50 -3.08 -16.01 5.56
C LEU A 50 -1.63 -16.52 5.54
N GLU A 51 -1.41 -17.70 4.96
CA GLU A 51 -0.08 -18.30 4.80
C GLU A 51 0.85 -17.42 3.94
N ALA A 52 0.36 -16.88 2.83
CA ALA A 52 1.10 -15.94 2.01
C ALA A 52 1.53 -14.70 2.80
N THR A 53 0.65 -14.19 3.66
CA THR A 53 0.92 -12.98 4.45
C THR A 53 1.86 -13.26 5.62
N VAL A 54 1.66 -14.36 6.34
CA VAL A 54 2.33 -14.66 7.62
C VAL A 54 3.61 -15.47 7.43
N LEU A 55 3.56 -16.57 6.68
CA LEU A 55 4.68 -17.49 6.49
C LEU A 55 5.61 -16.99 5.37
N ARG A 56 5.08 -16.82 4.17
CA ARG A 56 5.88 -16.46 2.99
C ARG A 56 6.26 -14.98 2.93
N ARG A 57 5.60 -14.13 3.74
CA ARG A 57 5.84 -12.68 3.71
C ARG A 57 5.77 -12.10 2.31
N ALA A 58 4.84 -12.59 1.52
CA ALA A 58 4.65 -12.26 0.11
C ALA A 58 4.69 -10.74 -0.13
N PRO A 59 5.45 -10.27 -1.14
CA PRO A 59 5.54 -8.86 -1.47
C PRO A 59 4.18 -8.30 -1.85
N GLN A 60 3.88 -7.11 -1.34
CA GLN A 60 2.58 -6.48 -1.49
C GLN A 60 2.55 -5.56 -2.70
N VAL A 61 1.57 -5.76 -3.56
CA VAL A 61 1.35 -4.87 -4.71
C VAL A 61 0.87 -3.48 -4.26
N MET A 62 1.27 -2.47 -4.97
CA MET A 62 0.72 -1.13 -4.85
C MET A 62 0.01 -0.73 -6.15
N VAL A 63 -1.28 -0.42 -6.06
CA VAL A 63 -2.05 0.21 -7.13
C VAL A 63 -2.65 1.50 -6.59
N LYS A 64 -2.37 2.62 -7.24
CA LYS A 64 -2.78 3.94 -6.79
C LYS A 64 -3.21 4.80 -7.97
N VAL A 65 -4.36 5.45 -7.87
CA VAL A 65 -4.72 6.58 -8.74
C VAL A 65 -4.03 7.83 -8.18
N THR A 66 -3.10 8.39 -8.94
CA THR A 66 -2.28 9.53 -8.52
C THR A 66 -2.85 10.87 -8.95
N GLY A 67 -3.80 10.83 -9.88
CA GLY A 67 -4.42 12.04 -10.41
C GLY A 67 -5.20 11.74 -11.68
N GLY A 68 -5.24 12.74 -12.57
CA GLY A 68 -5.84 12.61 -13.90
C GLY A 68 -5.90 13.95 -14.61
N GLY A 69 -5.95 13.90 -15.93
CA GLY A 69 -6.01 15.08 -16.78
C GLY A 69 -7.43 15.65 -16.92
N ARG A 70 -7.55 16.96 -16.82
CA ARG A 70 -8.74 17.72 -17.17
C ARG A 70 -8.45 18.49 -18.45
N GLY A 71 -8.66 17.82 -19.59
CA GLY A 71 -8.31 18.31 -20.93
C GLY A 71 -6.94 17.86 -21.43
N MET A 72 -6.69 18.07 -22.71
CA MET A 72 -5.48 17.60 -23.40
C MET A 72 -4.20 18.25 -22.91
N GLY A 73 -4.24 19.52 -22.48
CA GLY A 73 -3.08 20.19 -21.92
C GLY A 73 -2.49 19.44 -20.72
N ALA A 74 -3.36 19.02 -19.77
CA ALA A 74 -2.95 18.26 -18.60
C ALA A 74 -2.53 16.81 -18.95
N ILE A 75 -3.21 16.18 -19.93
CA ILE A 75 -2.89 14.82 -20.39
C ILE A 75 -1.53 14.80 -21.08
N ALA A 76 -1.28 15.73 -22.02
CA ALA A 76 -0.02 15.86 -22.73
C ALA A 76 1.15 16.17 -21.78
N ALA A 77 0.92 17.02 -20.77
CA ALA A 77 1.91 17.29 -19.74
C ALA A 77 2.27 16.02 -18.96
N HIS A 78 1.26 15.18 -18.64
CA HIS A 78 1.51 13.92 -17.98
C HIS A 78 2.24 12.91 -18.87
N PHE A 79 1.90 12.82 -20.15
CA PHE A 79 2.64 11.97 -21.11
C PHE A 79 4.11 12.37 -21.18
N ARG A 80 4.40 13.66 -21.30
CA ARG A 80 5.79 14.17 -21.27
C ARG A 80 6.50 13.80 -19.97
N TYR A 81 5.81 13.87 -18.85
CA TYR A 81 6.37 13.52 -17.55
C TYR A 81 6.74 12.02 -17.46
N ILE A 82 5.78 11.11 -17.75
CA ILE A 82 6.01 9.67 -17.61
C ILE A 82 6.99 9.12 -18.66
N ALA A 83 6.93 9.60 -19.91
CA ALA A 83 7.86 9.21 -20.96
C ALA A 83 9.18 9.99 -20.92
N LYS A 84 9.45 10.83 -19.88
CA LYS A 84 10.63 11.67 -19.77
C LYS A 84 10.91 12.48 -21.05
N ALA A 85 9.89 13.16 -21.54
CA ALA A 85 9.91 13.91 -22.80
C ALA A 85 10.25 13.04 -24.04
N GLY A 86 9.82 11.80 -24.05
CA GLY A 86 10.03 10.84 -25.14
C GLY A 86 11.35 10.06 -25.04
N ARG A 87 12.08 10.14 -23.93
CA ARG A 87 13.31 9.36 -23.71
C ARG A 87 13.07 7.96 -23.20
N LEU A 88 11.85 7.66 -22.76
CA LEU A 88 11.46 6.30 -22.35
C LEU A 88 10.43 5.77 -23.32
N PRO A 89 10.54 4.48 -23.69
CA PRO A 89 9.53 3.84 -24.51
C PRO A 89 8.17 3.81 -23.80
N PHE A 90 7.11 3.99 -24.56
CA PHE A 90 5.75 3.89 -24.08
C PHE A 90 4.95 2.94 -24.96
N GLU A 91 4.02 2.21 -24.35
CA GLU A 91 3.19 1.20 -24.99
C GLU A 91 1.71 1.63 -24.94
N ASP A 92 1.01 1.54 -26.05
CA ASP A 92 -0.42 1.86 -26.12
C ASP A 92 -1.31 0.62 -25.86
N ASP A 93 -2.64 0.83 -25.82
CA ASP A 93 -3.65 -0.23 -25.59
C ASP A 93 -3.67 -1.32 -26.68
N ARG A 94 -3.02 -1.10 -27.82
CA ARG A 94 -2.85 -2.09 -28.89
C ARG A 94 -1.54 -2.87 -28.78
N GLY A 95 -0.71 -2.56 -27.78
CA GLY A 95 0.60 -3.16 -27.57
C GLY A 95 1.70 -2.58 -28.48
N VAL A 96 1.44 -1.45 -29.15
CA VAL A 96 2.45 -0.79 -29.97
C VAL A 96 3.39 0.02 -29.09
N VAL A 97 4.67 -0.34 -29.13
CA VAL A 97 5.73 0.35 -28.41
C VAL A 97 6.33 1.44 -29.29
N ARG A 98 6.46 2.64 -28.76
CA ARG A 98 7.05 3.80 -29.45
C ARG A 98 7.95 4.56 -28.50
N GLU A 99 8.85 5.35 -29.07
CA GLU A 99 9.78 6.21 -28.38
C GLU A 99 10.00 7.50 -29.18
N GLY A 100 10.46 8.56 -28.52
CA GLY A 100 10.79 9.82 -29.17
C GLY A 100 9.71 10.88 -29.03
N LYS A 101 10.12 12.14 -29.23
CA LYS A 101 9.24 13.31 -29.08
C LYS A 101 8.11 13.34 -30.10
N GLU A 102 8.40 12.96 -31.34
CA GLU A 102 7.41 12.96 -32.43
C GLU A 102 6.34 11.88 -32.19
N ALA A 103 6.75 10.68 -31.77
CA ALA A 103 5.81 9.62 -31.39
C ALA A 103 4.91 10.05 -30.22
N LEU A 104 5.45 10.81 -29.27
CA LEU A 104 4.68 11.33 -28.13
C LEU A 104 3.68 12.42 -28.56
N ARG A 105 4.04 13.27 -29.54
CA ARG A 105 3.10 14.22 -30.16
C ARG A 105 1.98 13.50 -30.90
N ALA A 106 2.33 12.53 -31.75
CA ALA A 106 1.34 11.72 -32.46
C ALA A 106 0.38 11.00 -31.52
N LEU A 107 0.87 10.44 -30.38
CA LEU A 107 0.03 9.87 -29.33
C LEU A 107 -0.93 10.92 -28.76
N THR A 108 -0.47 12.13 -28.51
CA THR A 108 -1.26 13.23 -27.95
C THR A 108 -2.41 13.59 -28.90
N GLU A 109 -2.13 13.74 -30.19
CA GLU A 109 -3.14 14.02 -31.21
C GLU A 109 -4.13 12.84 -31.38
N GLN A 110 -3.62 11.61 -31.36
CA GLN A 110 -4.46 10.43 -31.37
C GLN A 110 -5.42 10.38 -30.17
N TRP A 111 -5.00 10.84 -28.99
CA TRP A 111 -5.87 10.91 -27.82
C TRP A 111 -6.88 12.04 -27.90
N ARG A 112 -6.54 13.17 -28.54
CA ARG A 112 -7.45 14.29 -28.74
C ARG A 112 -8.68 13.87 -29.56
N TYR A 113 -8.45 13.19 -30.66
CA TYR A 113 -9.50 12.89 -31.65
C TYR A 113 -9.94 11.41 -31.69
N GLY A 114 -9.29 10.56 -30.95
CA GLY A 114 -9.55 9.13 -30.99
C GLY A 114 -10.72 8.65 -30.12
N GLY A 115 -11.88 9.22 -30.27
CA GLY A 115 -13.12 9.03 -29.53
C GLY A 115 -13.86 10.36 -29.50
N SER A 116 -14.63 10.67 -28.43
CA SER A 116 -15.12 12.04 -28.25
C SER A 116 -13.93 12.99 -28.15
N GLU A 117 -14.00 14.11 -28.84
CA GLU A 117 -12.92 15.10 -28.81
C GLU A 117 -12.65 15.57 -27.37
N ILE A 118 -11.39 15.64 -27.01
CA ILE A 118 -10.96 16.21 -25.72
C ILE A 118 -10.41 17.59 -25.98
N GLY A 119 -11.13 18.62 -25.52
CA GLY A 119 -10.67 20.01 -25.58
C GLY A 119 -9.38 20.24 -24.78
N GLU A 120 -8.73 21.37 -24.99
CA GLU A 120 -7.48 21.73 -24.29
C GLU A 120 -7.67 21.74 -22.77
N THR A 121 -8.82 22.26 -22.30
CA THR A 121 -9.27 22.24 -20.91
C THR A 121 -10.64 21.55 -20.82
N SER A 122 -10.93 20.95 -19.66
CA SER A 122 -12.22 20.32 -19.39
C SER A 122 -12.60 20.50 -17.90
N THR A 123 -13.89 20.66 -17.64
CA THR A 123 -14.43 20.69 -16.27
C THR A 123 -14.41 19.33 -15.61
N ARG A 124 -14.43 18.28 -16.39
CA ARG A 124 -14.42 16.88 -15.93
C ARG A 124 -13.05 16.23 -16.15
N ARG A 125 -12.82 15.10 -15.50
CA ARG A 125 -11.57 14.34 -15.68
C ARG A 125 -11.67 13.51 -16.96
N GLU A 126 -10.76 13.74 -17.91
CA GLU A 126 -10.71 13.03 -19.18
C GLU A 126 -9.73 11.85 -19.19
N ALA A 127 -8.79 11.83 -18.24
CA ALA A 127 -7.91 10.70 -18.05
C ALA A 127 -7.65 10.43 -16.55
N PHE A 128 -7.33 9.18 -16.23
CA PHE A 128 -6.88 8.74 -14.90
C PHE A 128 -5.42 8.31 -14.97
N ASN A 129 -4.62 8.77 -14.02
CA ASN A 129 -3.23 8.39 -13.87
C ASN A 129 -3.14 7.32 -12.78
N VAL A 130 -2.70 6.13 -13.16
CA VAL A 130 -2.58 4.96 -12.27
C VAL A 130 -1.12 4.55 -12.19
N ILE A 131 -0.66 4.18 -11.00
CA ILE A 131 0.66 3.58 -10.79
C ILE A 131 0.45 2.16 -10.28
N LEU A 132 1.15 1.22 -10.92
CA LEU A 132 1.33 -0.16 -10.49
C LEU A 132 2.77 -0.31 -10.03
N SER A 133 3.01 -0.73 -8.80
CA SER A 133 4.38 -0.82 -8.27
C SER A 133 4.56 -2.04 -7.40
N MET A 134 5.80 -2.54 -7.39
CA MET A 134 6.28 -3.60 -6.51
C MET A 134 7.40 -3.10 -5.60
N PRO A 135 7.66 -3.77 -4.47
CA PRO A 135 8.80 -3.49 -3.63
C PRO A 135 10.13 -3.66 -4.37
N ARG A 136 11.16 -3.03 -3.83
CA ARG A 136 12.55 -3.17 -4.29
C ARG A 136 12.96 -4.64 -4.39
N GLY A 137 13.73 -4.98 -5.44
CA GLY A 137 14.21 -6.34 -5.70
C GLY A 137 13.29 -7.17 -6.59
N THR A 138 12.11 -6.65 -6.98
CA THR A 138 11.27 -7.29 -7.99
C THR A 138 11.82 -6.97 -9.39
N ASP A 139 11.84 -7.95 -10.28
CA ASP A 139 12.27 -7.76 -11.68
C ASP A 139 11.35 -6.75 -12.40
N PRO A 140 11.88 -5.63 -12.92
CA PRO A 140 11.10 -4.61 -13.61
C PRO A 140 10.39 -5.12 -14.87
N LEU A 141 10.98 -6.06 -15.60
CA LEU A 141 10.38 -6.62 -16.82
C LEU A 141 9.17 -7.49 -16.48
N ILE A 142 9.23 -8.25 -15.38
CA ILE A 142 8.07 -9.00 -14.91
C ILE A 142 6.96 -8.03 -14.46
N VAL A 143 7.31 -6.95 -13.76
CA VAL A 143 6.33 -5.90 -13.39
C VAL A 143 5.68 -5.30 -14.63
N GLN A 144 6.43 -5.04 -15.70
CA GLN A 144 5.91 -4.51 -16.95
C GLN A 144 4.97 -5.52 -17.65
N ARG A 145 5.36 -6.80 -17.73
CA ARG A 145 4.52 -7.87 -18.32
C ARG A 145 3.20 -8.02 -17.55
N ALA A 146 3.29 -8.12 -16.23
CA ALA A 146 2.10 -8.19 -15.38
C ALA A 146 1.21 -6.94 -15.49
N ALA A 147 1.81 -5.75 -15.62
CA ALA A 147 1.08 -4.49 -15.82
C ALA A 147 0.35 -4.45 -17.17
N ARG A 148 0.96 -4.99 -18.23
CA ARG A 148 0.32 -5.12 -19.57
C ARG A 148 -0.92 -6.01 -19.50
N GLU A 149 -0.80 -7.18 -18.88
CA GLU A 149 -1.92 -8.11 -18.73
C GLU A 149 -3.01 -7.56 -17.80
N PHE A 150 -2.59 -6.89 -16.74
CA PHE A 150 -3.50 -6.14 -15.87
C PHE A 150 -4.29 -5.10 -16.67
N ALA A 151 -3.62 -4.26 -17.47
CA ALA A 151 -4.26 -3.21 -18.24
C ALA A 151 -5.25 -3.78 -19.25
N LYS A 152 -4.89 -4.84 -19.95
CA LYS A 152 -5.80 -5.57 -20.85
C LYS A 152 -7.05 -6.10 -20.13
N LYS A 153 -6.91 -6.61 -18.89
CA LYS A 153 -8.05 -7.14 -18.12
C LYS A 153 -8.88 -6.03 -17.44
N ALA A 154 -8.23 -5.01 -16.90
CA ALA A 154 -8.91 -3.98 -16.13
C ALA A 154 -9.49 -2.85 -16.98
N PHE A 155 -8.91 -2.58 -18.15
CA PHE A 155 -9.22 -1.46 -19.04
C PHE A 155 -9.45 -1.88 -20.50
N ALA A 156 -10.00 -3.08 -20.73
CA ALA A 156 -10.23 -3.64 -22.07
C ALA A 156 -10.93 -2.66 -23.04
N GLU A 157 -11.92 -1.92 -22.51
CA GLU A 157 -12.72 -0.98 -23.29
C GLU A 157 -12.18 0.46 -23.27
N HIS A 158 -11.05 0.70 -22.58
CA HIS A 158 -10.47 2.03 -22.49
C HIS A 158 -9.17 2.11 -23.29
N ARG A 159 -8.90 3.27 -23.87
CA ARG A 159 -7.55 3.58 -24.33
C ARG A 159 -6.65 3.84 -23.15
N TYR A 160 -5.44 3.33 -23.23
CA TYR A 160 -4.42 3.62 -22.25
C TYR A 160 -3.03 3.70 -22.89
N VAL A 161 -2.12 4.31 -22.17
CA VAL A 161 -0.70 4.27 -22.45
C VAL A 161 0.04 3.92 -21.17
N MET A 162 1.07 3.11 -21.28
CA MET A 162 1.89 2.68 -20.14
C MET A 162 3.37 2.93 -20.37
N VAL A 163 4.08 3.24 -19.29
CA VAL A 163 5.54 3.49 -19.28
C VAL A 163 6.14 2.79 -18.07
N LEU A 164 7.19 2.01 -18.28
CA LEU A 164 7.97 1.41 -17.20
C LEU A 164 8.97 2.43 -16.65
N HIS A 165 9.05 2.52 -15.33
CA HIS A 165 10.11 3.21 -14.60
C HIS A 165 10.89 2.21 -13.74
N ASP A 166 12.06 1.82 -14.19
CA ASP A 166 12.98 0.87 -13.55
C ASP A 166 14.15 1.54 -12.81
N HIS A 167 14.39 2.82 -13.10
CA HIS A 167 15.50 3.60 -12.55
C HIS A 167 15.31 4.03 -11.09
N GLN A 168 14.19 3.69 -10.46
CA GLN A 168 13.91 3.93 -9.05
C GLN A 168 13.98 2.63 -8.26
N ALA A 169 14.19 2.75 -6.94
CA ALA A 169 14.34 1.59 -6.07
C ALA A 169 13.16 0.59 -6.13
N ASN A 170 11.95 1.09 -6.36
CA ASN A 170 10.75 0.27 -6.53
C ASN A 170 10.34 0.30 -8.00
N PRO A 171 10.41 -0.81 -8.74
CA PRO A 171 9.96 -0.85 -10.12
C PRO A 171 8.48 -0.57 -10.21
N HIS A 172 8.09 0.27 -11.16
CA HIS A 172 6.70 0.66 -11.31
C HIS A 172 6.35 1.03 -12.75
N VAL A 173 5.09 0.84 -13.08
CA VAL A 173 4.52 1.22 -14.36
C VAL A 173 3.50 2.33 -14.13
N HIS A 174 3.69 3.42 -14.87
CA HIS A 174 2.69 4.47 -15.01
C HIS A 174 1.70 4.09 -16.11
N LEU A 175 0.41 4.23 -15.81
CA LEU A 175 -0.66 4.13 -16.80
C LEU A 175 -1.40 5.47 -16.84
N SER A 176 -1.63 5.99 -18.04
CA SER A 176 -2.69 6.97 -18.30
C SER A 176 -3.84 6.25 -19.00
N VAL A 177 -5.02 6.29 -18.40
CA VAL A 177 -6.22 5.62 -18.92
C VAL A 177 -7.25 6.67 -19.30
N ARG A 178 -7.72 6.66 -20.55
CA ARG A 178 -8.79 7.55 -20.98
C ARG A 178 -10.06 7.26 -20.19
N ALA A 179 -10.69 8.31 -19.66
CA ALA A 179 -11.87 8.14 -18.81
C ALA A 179 -13.06 7.59 -19.58
N GLU A 180 -13.23 7.96 -20.83
CA GLU A 180 -14.27 7.47 -21.71
C GLU A 180 -13.82 6.17 -22.39
N SER A 181 -14.66 5.15 -22.30
CA SER A 181 -14.47 3.86 -22.96
C SER A 181 -14.94 3.92 -24.43
N LYS A 182 -14.65 2.87 -25.19
CA LYS A 182 -15.08 2.73 -26.60
C LYS A 182 -16.60 2.73 -26.77
N ASP A 183 -17.33 2.28 -25.74
CA ASP A 183 -18.79 2.24 -25.67
C ASP A 183 -19.41 3.49 -24.97
N GLY A 184 -18.62 4.56 -24.78
CA GLY A 184 -19.06 5.82 -24.22
C GLY A 184 -19.22 5.86 -22.69
N LYS A 185 -19.04 4.72 -22.00
CA LYS A 185 -19.09 4.69 -20.53
C LYS A 185 -17.87 5.35 -19.92
N ARG A 186 -18.04 5.97 -18.75
CA ARG A 186 -16.96 6.70 -18.11
C ARG A 186 -16.42 5.98 -16.88
N LEU A 187 -15.11 5.83 -16.84
CA LEU A 187 -14.39 5.32 -15.71
C LEU A 187 -14.57 6.25 -14.49
N ASN A 188 -14.96 5.68 -13.36
CA ASN A 188 -15.12 6.38 -12.09
C ASN A 188 -14.67 5.48 -10.94
N PRO A 189 -13.35 5.30 -10.74
CA PRO A 189 -12.83 4.30 -9.83
C PRO A 189 -13.17 4.61 -8.38
N ARG A 190 -13.79 3.65 -7.71
CA ARG A 190 -14.13 3.66 -6.29
C ARG A 190 -13.12 2.82 -5.50
N LYS A 191 -13.20 2.86 -4.18
CA LYS A 191 -12.33 2.06 -3.30
C LYS A 191 -12.40 0.56 -3.59
N ALA A 192 -13.57 0.06 -3.99
CA ALA A 192 -13.77 -1.33 -4.38
C ALA A 192 -12.99 -1.68 -5.66
N ASP A 193 -13.02 -0.78 -6.66
CA ASP A 193 -12.30 -0.97 -7.93
C ASP A 193 -10.79 -0.99 -7.68
N LEU A 194 -10.28 -0.09 -6.84
CA LEU A 194 -8.86 -0.09 -6.46
C LEU A 194 -8.42 -1.38 -5.77
N GLN A 195 -9.31 -1.99 -4.97
CA GLN A 195 -8.98 -3.27 -4.35
C GLN A 195 -9.01 -4.41 -5.40
N ARG A 196 -10.01 -4.41 -6.28
CA ARG A 196 -10.08 -5.34 -7.40
C ARG A 196 -8.85 -5.23 -8.32
N TRP A 197 -8.40 -4.02 -8.61
CA TRP A 197 -7.19 -3.78 -9.41
C TRP A 197 -5.94 -4.33 -8.74
N ARG A 198 -5.79 -4.18 -7.40
CA ARG A 198 -4.68 -4.81 -6.68
C ARG A 198 -4.71 -6.32 -6.81
N GLU A 199 -5.88 -6.93 -6.69
CA GLU A 199 -6.04 -8.38 -6.82
C GLU A 199 -5.71 -8.88 -8.23
N ILE A 200 -6.17 -8.19 -9.27
CA ILE A 200 -5.82 -8.50 -10.66
C ILE A 200 -4.31 -8.36 -10.88
N PHE A 201 -3.69 -7.27 -10.39
CA PHE A 201 -2.27 -7.07 -10.56
C PHE A 201 -1.44 -8.11 -9.81
N ALA A 202 -1.83 -8.48 -8.58
CA ALA A 202 -1.18 -9.56 -7.85
C ALA A 202 -1.36 -10.93 -8.52
N GLU A 203 -2.54 -11.21 -9.10
CA GLU A 203 -2.79 -12.40 -9.93
C GLU A 203 -1.80 -12.45 -11.10
N LYS A 204 -1.69 -11.35 -11.86
CA LYS A 204 -0.80 -11.30 -13.02
C LYS A 204 0.68 -11.42 -12.66
N LEU A 205 1.11 -10.93 -11.52
CA LEU A 205 2.46 -11.14 -11.02
C LEU A 205 2.71 -12.61 -10.64
N ARG A 206 1.73 -13.28 -10.05
CA ARG A 206 1.83 -14.72 -9.75
C ARG A 206 1.88 -15.58 -11.01
N ASP A 207 1.13 -15.22 -12.05
CA ASP A 207 1.20 -15.88 -13.38
C ASP A 207 2.65 -15.83 -13.96
N TRP A 208 3.44 -14.82 -13.55
CA TRP A 208 4.85 -14.65 -13.92
C TRP A 208 5.83 -15.07 -12.81
N GLY A 209 5.41 -15.87 -11.84
CA GLY A 209 6.28 -16.46 -10.82
C GLY A 209 6.61 -15.56 -9.63
N ILE A 210 6.02 -14.38 -9.50
CA ILE A 210 6.18 -13.53 -8.31
C ILE A 210 5.06 -13.84 -7.31
N ASP A 211 5.39 -14.35 -6.12
CA ASP A 211 4.41 -14.61 -5.04
C ASP A 211 3.88 -13.30 -4.44
N ALA A 212 3.10 -12.55 -5.23
CA ALA A 212 2.60 -11.22 -4.87
C ALA A 212 1.21 -11.30 -4.25
N GLU A 213 0.96 -10.42 -3.27
CA GLU A 213 -0.32 -10.31 -2.56
C GLU A 213 -0.92 -8.91 -2.56
N ALA A 214 -2.25 -8.86 -2.44
CA ALA A 214 -3.05 -7.63 -2.44
C ALA A 214 -3.70 -7.36 -1.07
N THR A 215 -3.03 -7.72 0.02
CA THR A 215 -3.56 -7.55 1.37
C THR A 215 -3.55 -6.07 1.79
N ARG A 216 -4.63 -5.60 2.42
CA ARG A 216 -4.72 -4.21 2.87
C ARG A 216 -3.72 -3.89 3.98
N GLN A 217 -3.20 -2.67 4.00
CA GLN A 217 -2.31 -2.20 5.08
C GLN A 217 -2.96 -2.33 6.47
N ALA A 218 -4.23 -1.94 6.60
CA ALA A 218 -4.97 -2.08 7.85
C ALA A 218 -5.05 -3.54 8.32
N SER A 219 -5.23 -4.49 7.39
CA SER A 219 -5.25 -5.92 7.68
C SER A 219 -3.90 -6.45 8.16
N ARG A 220 -2.80 -5.86 7.70
CA ARG A 220 -1.43 -6.20 8.13
C ARG A 220 -0.97 -5.45 9.37
N GLY A 221 -1.82 -4.60 9.96
CA GLY A 221 -1.42 -3.75 11.08
C GLY A 221 -0.35 -2.70 10.72
N GLU A 222 -0.14 -2.44 9.43
CA GLU A 222 0.82 -1.47 8.98
C GLU A 222 0.28 -0.04 9.06
N VAL A 223 1.13 0.86 9.53
CA VAL A 223 0.89 2.31 9.54
C VAL A 223 1.92 2.93 8.63
N ARG A 224 1.53 3.28 7.43
CA ARG A 224 2.42 4.01 6.52
C ARG A 224 2.03 5.48 6.45
N ASN A 225 2.86 6.29 7.04
CA ASN A 225 2.88 7.74 6.79
C ASN A 225 3.97 8.01 5.78
N TYR A 226 3.61 7.99 4.51
CA TYR A 226 4.52 8.53 3.51
C TYR A 226 4.36 10.03 3.45
N GLU A 227 5.41 10.72 3.86
CA GLU A 227 5.54 12.11 3.47
C GLU A 227 5.74 12.17 1.95
N PRO A 228 5.03 13.06 1.22
CA PRO A 228 5.23 13.22 -0.22
C PRO A 228 6.71 13.50 -0.52
N LEU A 229 7.26 12.91 -1.57
CA LEU A 229 8.68 13.07 -1.95
C LEU A 229 9.11 14.53 -2.09
N TRP A 230 8.23 15.39 -2.64
CA TRP A 230 8.50 16.83 -2.75
C TRP A 230 8.73 17.48 -1.38
N ARG A 231 7.98 17.03 -0.35
CA ARG A 231 8.09 17.55 1.01
C ARG A 231 9.38 17.07 1.67
N THR A 232 9.72 15.80 1.48
CA THR A 232 10.98 15.21 1.95
C THR A 232 12.18 15.92 1.30
N ARG A 233 12.11 16.21 -0.02
CA ARG A 233 13.14 16.97 -0.74
C ARG A 233 13.23 18.41 -0.23
N ALA A 234 12.08 19.10 -0.15
CA ALA A 234 12.03 20.48 0.34
C ALA A 234 12.57 20.62 1.77
N ARG A 235 12.39 19.58 2.62
CA ARG A 235 12.99 19.57 3.96
C ARG A 235 14.50 19.34 3.91
N LYS A 236 14.99 18.44 3.07
CA LYS A 236 16.43 18.21 2.89
C LYS A 236 17.16 19.42 2.33
N GLU A 237 16.46 20.27 1.62
CA GLU A 237 16.96 21.50 1.02
C GLU A 237 16.63 22.75 1.86
N ASP A 238 16.23 22.56 3.14
CA ASP A 238 15.83 23.60 4.11
C ASP A 238 14.79 24.62 3.58
N ARG A 239 14.07 24.24 2.53
CA ARG A 239 12.98 25.05 1.95
C ARG A 239 11.63 24.87 2.66
N LEU A 240 11.54 23.97 3.64
CA LEU A 240 10.30 23.64 4.33
C LEU A 240 10.51 23.66 5.85
N ILE A 241 10.03 24.70 6.49
CA ILE A 241 10.11 24.91 7.95
C ILE A 241 8.99 24.20 8.71
N LEU A 242 8.01 23.62 7.98
CA LEU A 242 6.86 22.99 8.60
C LEU A 242 7.23 21.67 9.28
N PRO A 243 6.72 21.42 10.52
CA PRO A 243 6.95 20.17 11.23
C PRO A 243 6.44 18.96 10.42
N SER A 244 7.00 17.80 10.72
CA SER A 244 6.53 16.52 10.18
C SER A 244 5.03 16.38 10.41
N ARG A 245 4.29 15.99 9.36
CA ARG A 245 2.84 15.84 9.46
C ARG A 245 2.52 14.77 10.49
N GLU A 246 1.82 15.12 11.56
CA GLU A 246 1.33 14.14 12.52
C GLU A 246 0.49 13.06 11.84
N ILE A 247 0.62 11.83 12.36
CA ILE A 247 -0.18 10.70 11.89
C ILE A 247 -1.65 11.04 12.16
N LYS A 248 -2.38 11.40 11.12
CA LYS A 248 -3.84 11.54 11.24
C LYS A 248 -4.45 10.15 11.49
N SER A 249 -4.56 9.78 12.75
CA SER A 249 -5.33 8.62 13.20
C SER A 249 -6.80 9.03 13.36
N GLY A 250 -7.52 9.21 12.25
CA GLY A 250 -8.97 9.43 12.34
C GLY A 250 -9.63 8.18 12.95
N VAL A 251 -10.73 8.38 13.71
CA VAL A 251 -11.51 7.34 14.40
C VAL A 251 -11.81 6.13 13.47
N ALA A 252 -12.15 6.38 12.21
CA ALA A 252 -12.39 5.32 11.23
C ALA A 252 -11.16 4.45 10.93
N THR A 253 -9.95 5.01 10.99
CA THR A 253 -8.70 4.28 10.80
C THR A 253 -8.35 3.46 12.03
N ALA A 254 -8.54 4.03 13.22
CA ALA A 254 -8.36 3.33 14.49
C ALA A 254 -9.31 2.12 14.58
N ASN A 255 -10.61 2.31 14.29
CA ASN A 255 -11.60 1.24 14.29
C ASN A 255 -11.26 0.12 13.28
N SER A 256 -10.77 0.49 12.09
CA SER A 256 -10.35 -0.53 11.10
C SER A 256 -9.17 -1.37 11.57
N ARG A 257 -8.23 -0.78 12.30
CA ARG A 257 -7.09 -1.50 12.88
C ARG A 257 -7.51 -2.39 14.04
N THR A 258 -8.35 -1.88 14.93
CA THR A 258 -8.90 -2.67 16.04
C THR A 258 -9.67 -3.89 15.52
N ASN A 259 -10.54 -3.70 14.54
CA ASN A 259 -11.29 -4.80 13.92
C ASN A 259 -10.37 -5.82 13.25
N ALA A 260 -9.29 -5.38 12.59
CA ALA A 260 -8.30 -6.28 12.02
C ALA A 260 -7.57 -7.07 13.10
N LEU A 261 -7.18 -6.42 14.19
CA LEU A 261 -6.51 -7.09 15.31
C LEU A 261 -7.41 -8.14 15.98
N VAL A 262 -8.69 -7.81 16.20
CA VAL A 262 -9.68 -8.77 16.73
C VAL A 262 -9.79 -9.98 15.80
N ALA A 263 -9.90 -9.77 14.49
CA ALA A 263 -9.97 -10.87 13.52
C ALA A 263 -8.72 -11.75 13.57
N TRP A 264 -7.53 -11.18 13.65
CA TRP A 264 -6.27 -11.92 13.81
C TRP A 264 -6.26 -12.77 15.07
N ILE A 265 -6.69 -12.21 16.21
CA ILE A 265 -6.74 -12.93 17.49
C ILE A 265 -7.71 -14.11 17.40
N LYS A 266 -8.91 -13.91 16.82
CA LYS A 266 -9.90 -14.97 16.67
C LYS A 266 -9.43 -16.11 15.77
N ILE A 267 -8.73 -15.78 14.68
CA ILE A 267 -8.10 -16.77 13.80
C ILE A 267 -7.02 -17.55 14.56
N ALA A 268 -6.14 -16.86 15.29
CA ALA A 268 -5.08 -17.50 16.07
C ALA A 268 -5.65 -18.45 17.14
N GLN A 269 -6.70 -18.04 17.85
CA GLN A 269 -7.39 -18.88 18.86
C GLN A 269 -7.99 -20.15 18.23
N ALA A 270 -8.65 -20.02 17.07
CA ALA A 270 -9.24 -21.17 16.40
C ALA A 270 -8.18 -22.17 15.88
N LEU A 271 -7.07 -21.65 15.38
CA LEU A 271 -5.93 -22.45 14.94
C LEU A 271 -5.24 -23.17 16.11
N ASP A 272 -5.07 -22.48 17.24
CA ASP A 272 -4.42 -23.03 18.44
C ASP A 272 -5.28 -24.14 19.10
N ALA A 273 -6.60 -24.00 19.04
CA ALA A 273 -7.54 -24.99 19.53
C ALA A 273 -7.70 -26.21 18.59
N SER A 274 -7.04 -26.22 17.44
CA SER A 274 -7.09 -27.35 16.49
C SER A 274 -6.29 -28.54 17.00
N ASN A 275 -6.80 -29.76 16.74
CA ASN A 275 -6.06 -30.99 16.99
C ASN A 275 -4.90 -31.21 16.00
N GLN A 276 -4.83 -30.44 14.90
CA GLN A 276 -3.77 -30.56 13.90
C GLN A 276 -2.52 -29.78 14.33
N SER A 277 -1.35 -30.41 14.28
CA SER A 277 -0.08 -29.79 14.66
C SER A 277 0.30 -28.60 13.77
N GLU A 278 -0.03 -28.69 12.49
CA GLU A 278 0.21 -27.64 11.48
C GLU A 278 -0.62 -26.38 11.76
N ASP A 279 -1.87 -26.53 12.19
CA ASP A 279 -2.71 -25.40 12.58
C ASP A 279 -2.15 -24.70 13.81
N ARG A 280 -1.72 -25.46 14.84
CA ARG A 280 -1.08 -24.88 16.02
C ARG A 280 0.26 -24.19 15.71
N GLN A 281 1.00 -24.72 14.74
CA GLN A 281 2.21 -24.07 14.26
C GLN A 281 1.86 -22.75 13.56
N LEU A 282 0.86 -22.75 12.69
CA LEU A 282 0.37 -21.55 12.02
C LEU A 282 -0.15 -20.50 13.02
N ALA A 283 -0.83 -20.94 14.10
CA ALA A 283 -1.26 -20.06 15.19
C ALA A 283 -0.08 -19.31 15.83
N ARG A 284 1.02 -20.00 16.12
CA ARG A 284 2.24 -19.38 16.66
C ARG A 284 2.84 -18.36 15.72
N GLU A 285 2.87 -18.64 14.41
CA GLU A 285 3.36 -17.69 13.41
C GLU A 285 2.43 -16.48 13.26
N VAL A 286 1.12 -16.66 13.32
CA VAL A 286 0.14 -15.55 13.35
C VAL A 286 0.39 -14.64 14.55
N VAL A 287 0.57 -15.19 15.74
CA VAL A 287 0.85 -14.43 16.96
C VAL A 287 2.17 -13.66 16.81
N ARG A 288 3.23 -14.31 16.29
CA ARG A 288 4.53 -13.67 16.02
C ARG A 288 4.37 -12.52 15.04
N TYR A 289 3.62 -12.72 13.96
CA TYR A 289 3.32 -11.71 12.95
C TYR A 289 2.65 -10.47 13.56
N ILE A 290 1.59 -10.67 14.37
CA ILE A 290 0.86 -9.57 15.01
C ILE A 290 1.76 -8.78 15.97
N ARG A 291 2.59 -9.46 16.75
CA ARG A 291 3.53 -8.81 17.69
C ARG A 291 4.57 -7.93 16.97
N GLN A 292 4.99 -8.34 15.79
CA GLN A 292 5.93 -7.57 14.96
C GLN A 292 5.27 -6.43 14.18
N ALA A 293 3.95 -6.46 14.00
CA ALA A 293 3.22 -5.41 13.33
C ALA A 293 3.25 -4.10 14.14
N PRO A 294 3.33 -2.91 13.50
CA PRO A 294 3.37 -1.63 14.20
C PRO A 294 2.24 -1.43 15.22
N VAL A 295 1.03 -1.91 14.90
CA VAL A 295 -0.13 -1.87 15.82
C VAL A 295 0.10 -2.75 17.05
N GLY A 296 0.74 -3.90 16.88
CA GLY A 296 1.09 -4.78 18.00
C GLY A 296 2.13 -4.13 18.92
N VAL A 297 3.15 -3.51 18.33
CA VAL A 297 4.21 -2.80 19.08
C VAL A 297 3.64 -1.63 19.88
N GLU A 298 2.74 -0.82 19.28
CA GLU A 298 2.07 0.29 19.99
C GLU A 298 1.23 -0.20 21.18
N ARG A 299 0.53 -1.32 21.00
CA ARG A 299 -0.28 -1.91 22.08
C ARG A 299 0.56 -2.47 23.21
N VAL A 300 1.65 -3.17 22.90
CA VAL A 300 2.59 -3.66 23.92
C VAL A 300 3.16 -2.50 24.72
N LYS A 301 3.66 -1.46 24.07
CA LYS A 301 4.17 -0.25 24.73
C LYS A 301 3.13 0.44 25.60
N ARG A 302 1.86 0.46 25.18
CA ARG A 302 0.77 1.04 25.96
C ARG A 302 0.48 0.22 27.21
N VAL A 303 0.38 -1.10 27.09
CA VAL A 303 0.17 -2.02 28.22
C VAL A 303 1.33 -1.96 29.22
N GLU A 304 2.57 -1.93 28.74
CA GLU A 304 3.76 -1.75 29.58
C GLU A 304 3.72 -0.42 30.33
N LYS A 305 3.33 0.67 29.65
CA LYS A 305 3.18 1.99 30.27
C LYS A 305 2.03 2.04 31.28
N GLU A 306 0.92 1.36 31.03
CA GLU A 306 -0.19 1.22 31.97
C GLU A 306 0.24 0.38 33.19
N ARG A 307 0.92 -0.75 32.97
CA ARG A 307 1.49 -1.58 34.04
C ARG A 307 2.52 -0.84 34.90
N GLN A 308 3.37 -0.01 34.29
CA GLN A 308 4.32 0.83 35.03
C GLN A 308 3.64 1.95 35.82
N ARG A 309 2.44 2.38 35.43
CA ARG A 309 1.64 3.34 36.21
C ARG A 309 0.89 2.71 37.36
N GLU A 310 0.56 1.42 37.26
CA GLU A 310 -0.17 0.65 38.27
C GLU A 310 0.76 0.05 39.34
N LEU A 311 2.07 0.00 39.13
CA LEU A 311 3.03 -0.38 40.14
C LEU A 311 3.23 0.81 41.13
N PRO A 312 2.81 0.71 42.41
CA PRO A 312 3.04 1.76 43.38
C PRO A 312 4.54 1.93 43.59
N GLY A 313 4.95 3.19 43.55
CA GLY A 313 6.31 3.69 43.50
C GLY A 313 7.31 2.95 44.38
N ILE A 314 8.22 2.23 43.76
CA ILE A 314 9.58 2.14 44.24
C ILE A 314 10.21 3.50 43.93
N ALA A 315 10.44 4.27 45.00
CA ALA A 315 11.03 5.61 44.93
C ALA A 315 12.26 5.58 44.01
N ARG A 316 12.25 6.40 42.98
CA ARG A 316 13.47 6.67 42.24
C ARG A 316 14.46 7.29 43.23
N PRO A 317 15.70 6.80 43.35
CA PRO A 317 16.71 7.52 44.09
C PRO A 317 16.80 8.92 43.47
N SER A 318 16.62 9.94 44.30
CA SER A 318 16.83 11.34 43.90
C SER A 318 18.21 11.45 43.28
N PRO A 319 18.33 12.12 42.12
CA PRO A 319 19.64 12.41 41.55
C PRO A 319 20.39 13.20 42.63
N ALA A 320 21.52 12.66 43.11
CA ALA A 320 22.41 13.35 44.01
C ALA A 320 22.71 14.72 43.38
N VAL A 321 22.37 15.78 44.09
CA VAL A 321 22.72 17.14 43.71
C VAL A 321 24.25 17.21 43.70
N ALA A 322 24.81 17.13 42.51
CA ALA A 322 26.22 17.40 42.28
C ALA A 322 26.45 18.86 42.71
N ARG A 323 27.19 19.07 43.80
CA ARG A 323 27.64 20.41 44.17
C ARG A 323 28.44 20.97 42.99
N PRO A 324 28.17 22.20 42.54
CA PRO A 324 28.97 22.80 41.51
C PRO A 324 30.41 22.91 42.00
N SER A 325 31.37 22.43 41.23
CA SER A 325 32.78 22.65 41.42
C SER A 325 33.06 24.16 41.49
N PRO A 326 33.90 24.64 42.35
CA PRO A 326 34.23 26.06 42.42
C PRO A 326 34.84 26.49 41.09
N VAL A 327 34.36 27.59 40.58
CA VAL A 327 34.91 28.28 39.40
C VAL A 327 36.32 28.78 39.78
N PRO A 328 37.38 28.46 39.03
CA PRO A 328 38.72 28.95 39.33
C PRO A 328 38.73 30.49 39.21
N THR A 329 39.24 31.12 40.24
CA THR A 329 39.43 32.56 40.26
C THR A 329 40.62 32.95 39.37
N LYS A 330 40.63 34.19 38.91
CA LYS A 330 41.65 34.75 37.99
C LYS A 330 43.12 34.60 38.45
N VAL A 331 43.33 34.20 39.69
CA VAL A 331 44.67 34.02 40.28
C VAL A 331 45.26 32.63 39.99
N ASP A 332 44.41 31.64 39.65
CA ASP A 332 44.86 30.26 39.38
C ASP A 332 45.31 30.06 37.91
N LEU A 333 44.98 31.01 37.05
CA LEU A 333 45.32 30.94 35.60
C LEU A 333 46.72 31.55 35.26
N GLU A 334 47.37 32.25 36.22
CA GLU A 334 48.70 32.82 35.99
C GLU A 334 49.87 31.92 36.40
N ARG A 335 49.60 30.79 37.03
CA ARG A 335 50.64 29.85 37.46
C ARG A 335 50.99 28.73 36.49
N ASP A 336 50.20 28.53 35.43
CA ASP A 336 50.43 27.47 34.42
C ASP A 336 51.12 27.97 33.16
N ILE A 337 51.57 29.22 33.11
CA ILE A 337 52.30 29.78 31.95
C ILE A 337 53.83 29.81 32.18
N GLU A 338 54.32 29.42 33.35
CA GLU A 338 55.75 29.39 33.66
C GLU A 338 56.26 27.98 34.03
N ARG A 339 55.82 26.95 33.30
CA ARG A 339 56.52 25.63 33.33
C ARG A 339 56.61 25.01 31.96
#